data_17239e880424ae9b4e6dd94e94e3377e
#
_entry.id   17239e880424ae9b4e6dd94e94e3377e
#
_cell.length_a   1.000
_cell.length_b   1.000
_cell.length_c   1.000
_cell.angle_alpha   90.00
_cell.angle_beta   90.00
_cell.angle_gamma   90.00
#
_symmetry.space_group_name_H-M   'P 1'
#
loop_
_entity.id
_entity.type
_entity.pdbx_description
1 polymer ?
#
loop_
_entity_poly.entity_id
_entity_poly.type
_entity_poly.pdbx_seq_one_letter_code
_entity_poly.pdbx_strand_id
1 'polypeptide(L)'
;MPDGVHSHSGYSHGPVTPGRWESLGGVITSPPTAVSWGTDRLDIFAIGRDSAMWHKWWDGSRWGGWESLGGILQSTPAPVSWGPNRLDIFTLGTDSAIWHKWWDGSRWGGWESLGGVLQSEPTAISWGHNRLDVFAIGTDSAMWHKWWDGTSWRGWESLGGVLRSAPVGVSWGPNRLDLFTVGTDSALWHKWWDGRNWGGWESLGGVLESPPTVVSWGPNRLDVFAKGTDSALWHRWWDGGSWRGWESLGGVIQSPPTAVSWSANRLDIFAVGTDSACWHRWWDGSRWGGWESLGSVLESLPVPVSWGPNRIDIFALGTDHAVWHNW
;
A
#
# COMPACT_ATOMS: atom_id res chain seq x y z
N MET A 1 -19.11 1.74 48.99
CA MET A 1 -18.36 0.79 48.17
C MET A 1 -17.96 1.55 46.93
N PRO A 2 -16.74 1.93 46.73
CA PRO A 2 -16.34 2.67 45.51
C PRO A 2 -16.09 1.67 44.40
N ASP A 3 -16.64 2.00 43.26
CA ASP A 3 -16.59 1.25 42.04
C ASP A 3 -15.14 1.18 41.55
N GLY A 4 -14.72 -0.05 41.28
CA GLY A 4 -13.41 -0.34 40.78
C GLY A 4 -13.22 0.24 39.37
N VAL A 5 -12.35 1.21 39.27
CA VAL A 5 -11.80 1.67 38.02
C VAL A 5 -10.93 0.53 37.49
N HIS A 6 -11.47 -0.18 36.50
CA HIS A 6 -10.63 -1.07 35.70
C HIS A 6 -9.64 -0.21 34.94
N SER A 7 -8.45 -0.10 35.48
CA SER A 7 -7.31 0.39 34.74
C SER A 7 -7.09 -0.57 33.56
N HIS A 8 -7.36 -0.09 32.36
CA HIS A 8 -6.88 -0.76 31.15
C HIS A 8 -5.35 -0.73 31.22
N SER A 9 -4.80 -1.84 31.64
CA SER A 9 -3.35 -2.05 31.63
C SER A 9 -2.86 -1.92 30.20
N GLY A 10 -2.00 -0.96 29.98
CA GLY A 10 -1.58 -0.46 28.72
C GLY A 10 -0.99 -1.50 27.77
N TYR A 11 -1.76 -1.82 26.76
CA TYR A 11 -1.16 -2.17 25.49
C TYR A 11 -0.87 -0.86 24.79
N SER A 12 0.39 -0.57 24.55
CA SER A 12 0.74 0.56 23.72
C SER A 12 0.23 0.21 22.31
N HIS A 13 -0.84 0.85 21.89
CA HIS A 13 -1.46 0.64 20.59
C HIS A 13 -0.55 1.10 19.49
N GLY A 14 0.58 1.34 19.49
CA GLY A 14 1.31 2.03 18.46
C GLY A 14 0.84 3.49 18.34
N PRO A 15 1.36 4.23 17.42
CA PRO A 15 1.34 5.70 17.45
C PRO A 15 0.03 6.35 16.99
N VAL A 16 -0.91 5.59 16.43
CA VAL A 16 -2.18 6.18 15.96
C VAL A 16 -3.10 6.50 17.13
N THR A 17 -3.77 7.64 17.07
CA THR A 17 -4.59 8.16 18.16
C THR A 17 -6.05 8.28 17.70
N PRO A 18 -6.99 7.60 18.38
CA PRO A 18 -8.41 7.77 18.08
C PRO A 18 -8.83 9.24 18.14
N GLY A 19 -9.57 9.67 17.11
CA GLY A 19 -10.09 11.03 17.02
C GLY A 19 -9.07 12.12 16.68
N ARG A 20 -7.82 11.76 16.50
CA ARG A 20 -6.77 12.75 16.19
C ARG A 20 -6.56 12.87 14.69
N TRP A 21 -7.41 13.62 14.04
CA TRP A 21 -7.33 13.89 12.61
C TRP A 21 -7.10 15.36 12.34
N GLU A 22 -6.23 15.66 11.39
CA GLU A 22 -6.02 17.01 10.88
C GLU A 22 -6.23 17.04 9.37
N SER A 23 -6.75 18.14 8.85
CA SER A 23 -6.82 18.36 7.41
C SER A 23 -5.48 18.86 6.90
N LEU A 24 -4.99 18.24 5.85
CA LEU A 24 -3.83 18.73 5.11
C LEU A 24 -4.25 19.55 3.88
N GLY A 25 -5.54 19.80 3.72
CA GLY A 25 -6.05 20.58 2.62
C GLY A 25 -6.00 19.86 1.28
N GLY A 26 -5.89 20.65 0.23
CA GLY A 26 -5.95 20.16 -1.15
C GLY A 26 -7.38 19.92 -1.60
N VAL A 27 -7.53 19.76 -2.91
CA VAL A 27 -8.79 19.33 -3.54
C VAL A 27 -8.43 18.18 -4.46
N ILE A 28 -8.66 16.97 -4.00
CA ILE A 28 -8.22 15.75 -4.69
C ILE A 28 -9.39 14.89 -5.09
N THR A 29 -9.21 14.09 -6.13
CA THR A 29 -10.23 13.20 -6.71
C THR A 29 -9.88 11.73 -6.57
N SER A 30 -8.71 11.41 -6.06
CA SER A 30 -8.26 10.03 -5.81
C SER A 30 -7.95 9.84 -4.34
N PRO A 31 -7.90 8.56 -3.87
CA PRO A 31 -7.25 8.29 -2.59
C PRO A 31 -5.81 8.82 -2.62
N PRO A 32 -5.29 9.34 -1.52
CA PRO A 32 -3.87 9.65 -1.45
C PRO A 32 -3.04 8.37 -1.39
N THR A 33 -1.79 8.46 -1.81
CA THR A 33 -0.77 7.44 -1.59
C THR A 33 0.40 8.06 -0.85
N ALA A 34 1.18 7.24 -0.16
CA ALA A 34 2.24 7.74 0.71
C ALA A 34 3.47 6.86 0.65
N VAL A 35 4.62 7.47 0.86
CA VAL A 35 5.90 6.80 0.94
C VAL A 35 6.81 7.56 1.90
N SER A 36 7.76 6.86 2.53
CA SER A 36 8.81 7.47 3.31
C SER A 36 10.16 6.95 2.84
N TRP A 37 11.12 7.83 2.66
CA TRP A 37 12.49 7.41 2.36
C TRP A 37 13.39 7.34 3.60
N GLY A 38 12.85 7.64 4.76
CA GLY A 38 13.65 7.61 6.00
C GLY A 38 12.93 8.25 7.17
N THR A 39 13.59 8.25 8.30
CA THR A 39 13.04 8.76 9.54
C THR A 39 12.62 10.22 9.42
N ASP A 40 11.42 10.51 9.93
CA ASP A 40 10.87 11.86 10.00
C ASP A 40 10.63 12.51 8.62
N ARG A 41 10.42 11.67 7.59
CA ARG A 41 10.09 12.11 6.24
C ARG A 41 8.87 11.39 5.71
N LEU A 42 7.94 12.16 5.16
CA LEU A 42 6.73 11.64 4.49
C LEU A 42 6.52 12.38 3.18
N ASP A 43 6.11 11.65 2.16
CA ASP A 43 5.69 12.21 0.88
C ASP A 43 4.34 11.63 0.51
N ILE A 44 3.36 12.47 0.19
CA ILE A 44 2.03 12.06 -0.22
C ILE A 44 1.70 12.59 -1.60
N PHE A 45 0.97 11.75 -2.34
CA PHE A 45 0.61 12.01 -3.74
C PHE A 45 -0.87 11.76 -3.92
N ALA A 46 -1.52 12.56 -4.76
CA ALA A 46 -2.91 12.37 -5.13
C ALA A 46 -3.18 13.01 -6.49
N ILE A 47 -4.30 12.64 -7.10
CA ILE A 47 -4.75 13.26 -8.35
C ILE A 47 -5.67 14.44 -8.00
N GLY A 48 -5.39 15.59 -8.60
CA GLY A 48 -6.23 16.77 -8.47
C GLY A 48 -7.38 16.80 -9.49
N ARG A 49 -8.22 17.81 -9.41
CA ARG A 49 -9.33 18.01 -10.37
C ARG A 49 -8.86 18.27 -11.80
N ASP A 50 -7.62 18.71 -11.94
CA ASP A 50 -6.98 18.93 -13.24
C ASP A 50 -6.36 17.65 -13.82
N SER A 51 -6.58 16.51 -13.17
CA SER A 51 -6.00 15.20 -13.49
C SER A 51 -4.49 15.12 -13.33
N ALA A 52 -3.86 16.19 -12.84
CA ALA A 52 -2.43 16.20 -12.56
C ALA A 52 -2.11 15.52 -11.23
N MET A 53 -0.86 15.11 -11.08
CA MET A 53 -0.36 14.60 -9.81
C MET A 53 0.00 15.78 -8.91
N TRP A 54 -0.51 15.76 -7.68
CA TRP A 54 -0.19 16.73 -6.64
C TRP A 54 0.58 16.07 -5.53
N HIS A 55 1.51 16.81 -4.92
CA HIS A 55 2.48 16.33 -3.96
C HIS A 55 2.56 17.26 -2.76
N LYS A 56 2.64 16.67 -1.58
CA LYS A 56 2.86 17.36 -0.30
C LYS A 56 3.82 16.53 0.53
N TRP A 57 4.63 17.16 1.37
CA TRP A 57 5.64 16.45 2.13
C TRP A 57 5.84 17.03 3.53
N TRP A 58 6.22 16.13 4.43
CA TRP A 58 6.69 16.44 5.77
C TRP A 58 8.21 16.40 5.77
N ASP A 59 8.86 17.49 6.18
CA ASP A 59 10.31 17.63 6.10
C ASP A 59 11.04 17.33 7.42
N GLY A 60 10.30 16.86 8.42
CA GLY A 60 10.82 16.60 9.77
C GLY A 60 10.45 17.68 10.78
N SER A 61 9.98 18.83 10.31
CA SER A 61 9.55 19.93 11.18
C SER A 61 8.21 20.52 10.78
N ARG A 62 7.86 20.48 9.50
CA ARG A 62 6.62 21.06 9.01
C ARG A 62 6.21 20.43 7.69
N TRP A 63 4.92 20.60 7.36
CA TRP A 63 4.39 20.26 6.04
C TRP A 63 4.74 21.36 5.05
N GLY A 64 5.26 20.98 3.88
CA GLY A 64 5.35 21.86 2.73
C GLY A 64 3.96 22.09 2.13
N GLY A 65 3.83 23.10 1.26
CA GLY A 65 2.58 23.34 0.54
C GLY A 65 2.36 22.30 -0.56
N TRP A 66 1.11 22.19 -1.02
CA TRP A 66 0.80 21.37 -2.18
C TRP A 66 1.47 21.93 -3.44
N GLU A 67 2.13 21.06 -4.20
CA GLU A 67 2.69 21.42 -5.50
C GLU A 67 2.15 20.48 -6.58
N SER A 68 1.91 21.03 -7.76
CA SER A 68 1.55 20.21 -8.92
C SER A 68 2.81 19.66 -9.58
N LEU A 69 2.81 18.38 -9.81
CA LEU A 69 3.85 17.71 -10.58
C LEU A 69 3.41 17.40 -12.02
N GLY A 70 2.25 17.91 -12.41
CA GLY A 70 1.75 17.81 -13.79
C GLY A 70 1.27 16.42 -14.14
N GLY A 71 1.28 16.14 -15.42
CA GLY A 71 0.77 14.89 -15.99
C GLY A 71 -0.75 14.87 -16.11
N ILE A 72 -1.25 13.86 -16.77
CA ILE A 72 -2.68 13.52 -16.83
C ILE A 72 -2.80 12.04 -16.45
N LEU A 73 -3.23 11.79 -15.22
CA LEU A 73 -3.18 10.47 -14.61
C LEU A 73 -4.53 9.77 -14.75
N GLN A 74 -4.49 8.50 -15.17
CA GLN A 74 -5.66 7.62 -15.24
C GLN A 74 -5.75 6.66 -14.06
N SER A 75 -4.71 6.57 -13.23
CA SER A 75 -4.71 5.76 -12.03
C SER A 75 -4.05 6.50 -10.89
N THR A 76 -4.36 6.08 -9.66
CA THR A 76 -3.67 6.58 -8.47
C THR A 76 -2.17 6.42 -8.63
N PRO A 77 -1.38 7.44 -8.26
CA PRO A 77 0.07 7.32 -8.33
C PRO A 77 0.59 6.26 -7.38
N ALA A 78 1.55 5.47 -7.86
CA ALA A 78 2.20 4.41 -7.08
C ALA A 78 3.63 4.86 -6.76
N PRO A 79 3.89 5.32 -5.52
CA PRO A 79 5.21 5.77 -5.13
C PRO A 79 6.06 4.63 -4.57
N VAL A 80 7.37 4.73 -4.75
CA VAL A 80 8.35 3.83 -4.16
C VAL A 80 9.64 4.61 -3.93
N SER A 81 10.44 4.17 -2.97
CA SER A 81 11.77 4.71 -2.72
C SER A 81 12.77 3.57 -2.59
N TRP A 82 13.92 3.69 -3.22
CA TRP A 82 15.02 2.73 -3.01
C TRP A 82 16.02 3.20 -1.94
N GLY A 83 15.82 4.36 -1.36
CA GLY A 83 16.71 4.86 -0.34
C GLY A 83 16.50 6.35 -0.04
N PRO A 84 17.29 6.90 0.89
CA PRO A 84 17.14 8.28 1.29
C PRO A 84 17.23 9.26 0.12
N ASN A 85 16.36 10.26 0.16
CA ASN A 85 16.32 11.36 -0.81
C ASN A 85 16.05 10.91 -2.26
N ARG A 86 15.35 9.77 -2.42
CA ARG A 86 14.94 9.25 -3.73
C ARG A 86 13.46 8.86 -3.73
N LEU A 87 12.74 9.31 -4.75
CA LEU A 87 11.34 8.92 -4.98
C LEU A 87 11.16 8.57 -6.45
N ASP A 88 10.39 7.53 -6.70
CA ASP A 88 9.94 7.14 -8.05
C ASP A 88 8.44 6.93 -8.01
N ILE A 89 7.71 7.53 -8.94
CA ILE A 89 6.27 7.48 -8.99
C ILE A 89 5.83 6.97 -10.36
N PHE A 90 4.88 6.02 -10.34
CA PHE A 90 4.35 5.39 -11.54
C PHE A 90 2.84 5.57 -11.62
N THR A 91 2.33 5.72 -12.84
CA THR A 91 0.90 5.86 -13.08
C THR A 91 0.55 5.36 -14.48
N LEU A 92 -0.73 5.08 -14.68
CA LEU A 92 -1.29 4.77 -15.99
C LEU A 92 -1.66 6.09 -16.68
N GLY A 93 -1.17 6.28 -17.90
CA GLY A 93 -1.50 7.44 -18.71
C GLY A 93 -2.74 7.24 -19.56
N THR A 94 -3.18 8.29 -20.25
CA THR A 94 -4.33 8.26 -21.15
C THR A 94 -4.10 7.39 -22.40
N ASP A 95 -2.84 7.11 -22.71
CA ASP A 95 -2.41 6.24 -23.80
C ASP A 95 -2.30 4.78 -23.39
N SER A 96 -2.74 4.43 -22.18
CA SER A 96 -2.62 3.09 -21.58
C SER A 96 -1.20 2.64 -21.30
N ALA A 97 -0.22 3.51 -21.47
CA ALA A 97 1.16 3.25 -21.07
C ALA A 97 1.39 3.57 -19.61
N ILE A 98 2.44 2.99 -19.04
CA ILE A 98 2.93 3.39 -17.72
C ILE A 98 3.86 4.57 -17.88
N TRP A 99 3.64 5.59 -17.05
CA TRP A 99 4.44 6.80 -17.00
C TRP A 99 5.17 6.90 -15.67
N HIS A 100 6.36 7.49 -15.70
CA HIS A 100 7.29 7.54 -14.58
C HIS A 100 7.81 8.96 -14.36
N LYS A 101 7.88 9.36 -13.10
CA LYS A 101 8.50 10.61 -12.65
C LYS A 101 9.33 10.32 -11.42
N TRP A 102 10.42 11.07 -11.22
CA TRP A 102 11.31 10.79 -10.10
C TRP A 102 11.91 12.06 -9.50
N TRP A 103 12.20 11.97 -8.22
CA TRP A 103 13.00 12.92 -7.45
C TRP A 103 14.40 12.35 -7.32
N ASP A 104 15.42 13.10 -7.78
CA ASP A 104 16.80 12.61 -7.85
C ASP A 104 17.64 12.99 -6.63
N GLY A 105 17.03 13.65 -5.64
CA GLY A 105 17.71 14.17 -4.47
C GLY A 105 17.88 15.69 -4.49
N SER A 106 17.68 16.32 -5.65
CA SER A 106 17.78 17.77 -5.79
C SER A 106 16.65 18.38 -6.60
N ARG A 107 16.06 17.61 -7.52
CA ARG A 107 14.99 18.10 -8.39
C ARG A 107 14.13 16.96 -8.92
N TRP A 108 12.93 17.30 -9.38
CA TRP A 108 12.06 16.38 -10.11
C TRP A 108 12.49 16.29 -11.56
N GLY A 109 12.64 15.07 -12.07
CA GLY A 109 12.73 14.83 -13.50
C GLY A 109 11.38 15.03 -14.19
N GLY A 110 11.39 15.13 -15.52
CA GLY A 110 10.14 15.19 -16.28
C GLY A 110 9.45 13.84 -16.34
N TRP A 111 8.17 13.85 -16.73
CA TRP A 111 7.46 12.61 -17.01
C TRP A 111 8.07 11.88 -18.20
N GLU A 112 8.31 10.59 -18.06
CA GLU A 112 8.73 9.71 -19.15
C GLU A 112 7.78 8.55 -19.33
N SER A 113 7.51 8.17 -20.58
CA SER A 113 6.73 6.98 -20.86
C SER A 113 7.60 5.74 -20.78
N LEU A 114 7.13 4.74 -20.06
CA LEU A 114 7.74 3.42 -20.05
C LEU A 114 7.05 2.46 -21.03
N GLY A 115 6.07 2.95 -21.79
CA GLY A 115 5.36 2.17 -22.79
C GLY A 115 4.41 1.16 -22.19
N GLY A 116 4.16 0.10 -22.93
CA GLY A 116 3.19 -0.92 -22.57
C GLY A 116 1.77 -0.54 -22.96
N VAL A 117 0.87 -1.52 -22.92
CA VAL A 117 -0.58 -1.32 -23.06
C VAL A 117 -1.22 -2.05 -21.90
N LEU A 118 -1.61 -1.28 -20.87
CA LEU A 118 -2.00 -1.83 -19.58
C LEU A 118 -3.40 -1.37 -19.22
N GLN A 119 -4.09 -2.19 -18.42
CA GLN A 119 -5.48 -1.96 -18.02
C GLN A 119 -5.62 -1.66 -16.53
N SER A 120 -4.59 -1.94 -15.71
CA SER A 120 -4.66 -1.68 -14.29
C SER A 120 -3.69 -0.59 -13.88
N GLU A 121 -3.92 -0.03 -12.70
CA GLU A 121 -2.92 0.78 -12.01
C GLU A 121 -1.65 -0.06 -11.79
N PRO A 122 -0.48 0.56 -11.88
CA PRO A 122 0.76 -0.14 -11.57
C PRO A 122 0.96 -0.29 -10.07
N THR A 123 1.72 -1.30 -9.69
CA THR A 123 2.39 -1.38 -8.39
C THR A 123 3.89 -1.33 -8.61
N ALA A 124 4.62 -0.76 -7.66
CA ALA A 124 6.05 -0.62 -7.74
C ALA A 124 6.71 -1.10 -6.45
N ILE A 125 7.82 -1.81 -6.60
CA ILE A 125 8.57 -2.38 -5.50
C ILE A 125 10.05 -2.10 -5.72
N SER A 126 10.79 -1.91 -4.63
CA SER A 126 12.25 -1.91 -4.66
C SER A 126 12.76 -2.91 -3.62
N TRP A 127 13.68 -3.78 -4.04
CA TRP A 127 14.34 -4.66 -3.07
C TRP A 127 15.67 -4.09 -2.56
N GLY A 128 16.07 -2.93 -3.05
CA GLY A 128 17.32 -2.33 -2.65
C GLY A 128 17.71 -1.13 -3.49
N HIS A 129 18.86 -0.56 -3.17
CA HIS A 129 19.36 0.64 -3.83
C HIS A 129 19.47 0.46 -5.35
N ASN A 130 19.00 1.47 -6.08
CA ASN A 130 19.08 1.56 -7.54
C ASN A 130 18.36 0.43 -8.27
N ARG A 131 17.31 -0.16 -7.64
CA ARG A 131 16.48 -1.20 -8.23
C ARG A 131 15.00 -0.85 -8.13
N LEU A 132 14.28 -0.98 -9.23
CA LEU A 132 12.83 -0.78 -9.30
C LEU A 132 12.20 -1.90 -10.11
N ASP A 133 11.06 -2.38 -9.64
CA ASP A 133 10.23 -3.36 -10.36
C ASP A 133 8.81 -2.84 -10.42
N VAL A 134 8.22 -2.83 -11.62
CA VAL A 134 6.89 -2.29 -11.89
C VAL A 134 6.03 -3.37 -12.50
N PHE A 135 4.81 -3.51 -11.99
CA PHE A 135 3.86 -4.55 -12.42
C PHE A 135 2.51 -3.93 -12.70
N ALA A 136 1.84 -4.42 -13.73
CA ALA A 136 0.46 -4.06 -14.05
C ALA A 136 -0.18 -5.17 -14.89
N ILE A 137 -1.51 -5.16 -14.96
CA ILE A 137 -2.26 -6.11 -15.78
C ILE A 137 -2.39 -5.56 -17.20
N GLY A 138 -2.06 -6.40 -18.19
CA GLY A 138 -2.20 -6.08 -19.60
C GLY A 138 -3.59 -6.33 -20.14
N THR A 139 -3.80 -6.01 -21.43
CA THR A 139 -5.06 -6.22 -22.13
C THR A 139 -5.41 -7.71 -22.30
N ASP A 140 -4.44 -8.59 -22.13
CA ASP A 140 -4.60 -10.04 -22.13
C ASP A 140 -4.95 -10.61 -20.73
N SER A 141 -5.20 -9.74 -19.75
CA SER A 141 -5.45 -10.09 -18.35
C SER A 141 -4.26 -10.74 -17.63
N ALA A 142 -3.11 -10.82 -18.27
CA ALA A 142 -1.89 -11.31 -17.65
C ALA A 142 -1.17 -10.22 -16.89
N MET A 143 -0.30 -10.63 -15.98
CA MET A 143 0.60 -9.71 -15.29
C MET A 143 1.80 -9.42 -16.18
N TRP A 144 2.13 -8.13 -16.31
CA TRP A 144 3.29 -7.65 -17.03
C TRP A 144 4.25 -6.96 -16.09
N HIS A 145 5.56 -7.12 -16.36
CA HIS A 145 6.65 -6.69 -15.51
C HIS A 145 7.70 -5.93 -16.31
N LYS A 146 8.15 -4.81 -15.75
CA LYS A 146 9.26 -4.02 -16.26
C LYS A 146 10.14 -3.62 -15.08
N TRP A 147 11.46 -3.49 -15.32
CA TRP A 147 12.36 -3.17 -14.20
C TRP A 147 13.51 -2.29 -14.62
N TRP A 148 13.95 -1.50 -13.66
CA TRP A 148 15.19 -0.72 -13.71
C TRP A 148 16.28 -1.56 -13.06
N ASP A 149 17.35 -1.84 -13.81
CA ASP A 149 18.42 -2.74 -13.38
C ASP A 149 19.60 -2.02 -12.73
N GLY A 150 19.49 -0.72 -12.54
CA GLY A 150 20.55 0.12 -12.01
C GLY A 150 21.21 1.00 -13.08
N THR A 151 21.01 0.68 -14.36
CA THR A 151 21.58 1.44 -15.48
C THR A 151 20.54 1.76 -16.56
N SER A 152 19.58 0.89 -16.78
CA SER A 152 18.57 1.07 -17.81
C SER A 152 17.25 0.36 -17.46
N TRP A 153 16.17 0.82 -18.09
CA TRP A 153 14.89 0.11 -18.06
C TRP A 153 14.95 -1.08 -18.99
N ARG A 154 14.57 -2.26 -18.50
CA ARG A 154 14.40 -3.46 -19.30
C ARG A 154 13.01 -3.48 -19.94
N GLY A 155 12.85 -4.23 -21.02
CA GLY A 155 11.56 -4.33 -21.72
C GLY A 155 10.49 -5.04 -20.90
N TRP A 156 9.23 -4.82 -21.29
CA TRP A 156 8.10 -5.50 -20.67
C TRP A 156 8.15 -7.00 -20.93
N GLU A 157 7.95 -7.79 -19.88
CA GLU A 157 7.79 -9.24 -19.98
C GLU A 157 6.45 -9.66 -19.39
N SER A 158 5.82 -10.66 -20.00
CA SER A 158 4.60 -11.25 -19.45
C SER A 158 4.95 -12.29 -18.39
N LEU A 159 4.32 -12.18 -17.25
CA LEU A 159 4.39 -13.19 -16.18
C LEU A 159 3.16 -14.09 -16.19
N GLY A 160 2.30 -13.96 -17.19
CA GLY A 160 1.13 -14.83 -17.37
C GLY A 160 0.03 -14.57 -16.35
N GLY A 161 -0.78 -15.59 -16.15
CA GLY A 161 -1.96 -15.54 -15.30
C GLY A 161 -3.17 -14.96 -16.01
N VAL A 162 -4.34 -15.13 -15.40
CA VAL A 162 -5.59 -14.47 -15.78
C VAL A 162 -6.14 -13.82 -14.53
N LEU A 163 -5.93 -12.51 -14.42
CA LEU A 163 -6.05 -11.79 -13.17
C LEU A 163 -7.22 -10.80 -13.22
N ARG A 164 -7.92 -10.68 -12.09
CA ARG A 164 -9.10 -9.82 -11.97
C ARG A 164 -8.83 -8.54 -11.20
N SER A 165 -7.81 -8.51 -10.34
CA SER A 165 -7.44 -7.32 -9.58
C SER A 165 -6.05 -6.83 -9.95
N ALA A 166 -5.80 -5.54 -9.75
CA ALA A 166 -4.47 -4.97 -9.86
C ALA A 166 -3.50 -5.73 -8.94
N PRO A 167 -2.25 -5.93 -9.36
CA PRO A 167 -1.28 -6.63 -8.52
C PRO A 167 -0.92 -5.82 -7.29
N VAL A 168 -0.68 -6.50 -6.18
CA VAL A 168 0.00 -5.94 -5.02
C VAL A 168 1.26 -6.74 -4.78
N GLY A 169 2.28 -6.11 -4.20
CA GLY A 169 3.53 -6.80 -4.04
C GLY A 169 4.38 -6.23 -2.92
N VAL A 170 5.35 -7.02 -2.52
CA VAL A 170 6.28 -6.69 -1.45
C VAL A 170 7.60 -7.41 -1.68
N SER A 171 8.66 -6.88 -1.09
CA SER A 171 9.95 -7.56 -0.98
C SER A 171 10.32 -7.69 0.49
N TRP A 172 10.74 -8.89 0.90
CA TRP A 172 11.27 -9.06 2.25
C TRP A 172 12.78 -8.90 2.34
N GLY A 173 13.43 -8.64 1.22
CA GLY A 173 14.88 -8.48 1.21
C GLY A 173 15.43 -8.41 -0.22
N PRO A 174 16.76 -8.20 -0.35
CA PRO A 174 17.38 -8.10 -1.67
C PRO A 174 17.11 -9.31 -2.55
N ASN A 175 16.83 -9.03 -3.82
CA ASN A 175 16.63 -10.03 -4.85
C ASN A 175 15.43 -10.96 -4.61
N ARG A 176 14.42 -10.48 -3.86
CA ARG A 176 13.19 -11.20 -3.59
C ARG A 176 11.97 -10.33 -3.89
N LEU A 177 11.00 -10.89 -4.61
CA LEU A 177 9.72 -10.25 -4.90
C LEU A 177 8.60 -11.26 -4.67
N ASP A 178 7.50 -10.80 -4.08
CA ASP A 178 6.27 -11.58 -3.92
C ASP A 178 5.10 -10.75 -4.41
N LEU A 179 4.28 -11.33 -5.29
CA LEU A 179 3.17 -10.69 -5.95
C LEU A 179 1.87 -11.44 -5.66
N PHE A 180 0.82 -10.68 -5.42
CA PHE A 180 -0.49 -11.22 -5.08
C PHE A 180 -1.57 -10.52 -5.90
N THR A 181 -2.60 -11.28 -6.23
CA THR A 181 -3.75 -10.80 -7.00
C THR A 181 -4.95 -11.71 -6.77
N VAL A 182 -6.13 -11.26 -7.18
CA VAL A 182 -7.33 -12.09 -7.19
C VAL A 182 -7.51 -12.68 -8.59
N GLY A 183 -7.66 -14.00 -8.66
CA GLY A 183 -7.93 -14.69 -9.92
C GLY A 183 -9.41 -14.65 -10.30
N THR A 184 -9.73 -15.22 -11.47
CA THR A 184 -11.11 -15.32 -11.96
C THR A 184 -11.98 -16.23 -11.10
N ASP A 185 -11.37 -17.09 -10.28
CA ASP A 185 -12.04 -17.97 -9.32
C ASP A 185 -12.28 -17.28 -7.97
N SER A 186 -11.99 -15.97 -7.86
CA SER A 186 -12.07 -15.18 -6.64
C SER A 186 -11.06 -15.58 -5.56
N ALA A 187 -10.17 -16.52 -5.84
CA ALA A 187 -9.11 -16.91 -4.91
C ALA A 187 -7.94 -15.94 -4.96
N LEU A 188 -7.15 -15.98 -3.89
CA LEU A 188 -5.85 -15.32 -3.85
C LEU A 188 -4.83 -16.14 -4.64
N TRP A 189 -4.08 -15.48 -5.51
CA TRP A 189 -3.01 -16.09 -6.28
C TRP A 189 -1.70 -15.39 -6.00
N HIS A 190 -0.61 -16.16 -6.00
CA HIS A 190 0.73 -15.74 -5.60
C HIS A 190 1.77 -16.18 -6.63
N LYS A 191 2.69 -15.26 -6.92
CA LYS A 191 3.88 -15.52 -7.75
C LYS A 191 5.08 -14.83 -7.11
N TRP A 192 6.26 -15.42 -7.28
CA TRP A 192 7.46 -14.89 -6.61
C TRP A 192 8.70 -15.02 -7.47
N TRP A 193 9.61 -14.10 -7.24
CA TRP A 193 10.98 -14.13 -7.74
C TRP A 193 11.89 -14.59 -6.61
N ASP A 194 12.65 -15.68 -6.84
CA ASP A 194 13.48 -16.30 -5.80
C ASP A 194 14.93 -15.83 -5.80
N GLY A 195 15.25 -14.87 -6.66
CA GLY A 195 16.61 -14.38 -6.88
C GLY A 195 17.24 -14.88 -8.17
N ARG A 196 16.63 -15.88 -8.81
CA ARG A 196 17.11 -16.46 -10.07
C ARG A 196 15.98 -16.68 -11.07
N ASN A 197 14.85 -17.14 -10.60
CA ASN A 197 13.72 -17.51 -11.45
C ASN A 197 12.40 -17.05 -10.85
N TRP A 198 11.41 -16.83 -11.74
CA TRP A 198 10.03 -16.70 -11.33
C TRP A 198 9.46 -18.09 -11.06
N GLY A 199 8.85 -18.28 -9.89
CA GLY A 199 8.02 -19.44 -9.61
C GLY A 199 6.73 -19.36 -10.42
N GLY A 200 6.03 -20.49 -10.56
CA GLY A 200 4.71 -20.53 -11.20
C GLY A 200 3.65 -19.88 -10.32
N TRP A 201 2.51 -19.52 -10.92
CA TRP A 201 1.36 -19.06 -10.16
C TRP A 201 0.84 -20.17 -9.26
N GLU A 202 0.64 -19.89 -7.98
CA GLU A 202 -0.01 -20.80 -7.05
C GLU A 202 -1.27 -20.17 -6.46
N SER A 203 -2.31 -20.99 -6.30
CA SER A 203 -3.52 -20.55 -5.60
C SER A 203 -3.34 -20.69 -4.11
N LEU A 204 -3.64 -19.63 -3.39
CA LEU A 204 -3.70 -19.62 -1.93
C LEU A 204 -5.14 -19.70 -1.42
N GLY A 205 -6.09 -19.96 -2.33
CA GLY A 205 -7.48 -20.19 -1.96
C GLY A 205 -8.22 -18.96 -1.47
N GLY A 206 -9.27 -19.21 -0.71
CA GLY A 206 -10.18 -18.18 -0.25
C GLY A 206 -11.18 -17.74 -1.31
N VAL A 207 -12.16 -16.96 -0.90
CA VAL A 207 -13.12 -16.27 -1.77
C VAL A 207 -13.10 -14.81 -1.37
N LEU A 208 -12.41 -13.99 -2.14
CA LEU A 208 -12.11 -12.60 -1.80
C LEU A 208 -13.05 -11.64 -2.51
N GLU A 209 -13.56 -10.66 -1.77
CA GLU A 209 -14.40 -9.58 -2.32
C GLU A 209 -13.64 -8.27 -2.48
N SER A 210 -12.37 -8.23 -2.11
CA SER A 210 -11.52 -7.06 -2.31
C SER A 210 -10.18 -7.46 -2.88
N PRO A 211 -9.44 -6.51 -3.49
CA PRO A 211 -8.01 -6.72 -3.69
C PRO A 211 -7.33 -7.04 -2.37
N PRO A 212 -6.30 -7.87 -2.38
CA PRO A 212 -5.51 -8.13 -1.17
C PRO A 212 -4.57 -6.97 -0.87
N THR A 213 -4.11 -6.88 0.37
CA THR A 213 -2.93 -6.13 0.75
C THR A 213 -1.91 -7.08 1.33
N VAL A 214 -0.64 -6.77 1.15
CA VAL A 214 0.47 -7.60 1.64
C VAL A 214 1.46 -6.73 2.39
N VAL A 215 2.02 -7.29 3.45
CA VAL A 215 3.05 -6.64 4.25
C VAL A 215 4.06 -7.69 4.70
N SER A 216 5.30 -7.27 4.89
CA SER A 216 6.35 -8.11 5.49
C SER A 216 6.99 -7.37 6.64
N TRP A 217 7.15 -8.02 7.78
CA TRP A 217 7.90 -7.42 8.88
C TRP A 217 9.39 -7.80 8.89
N GLY A 218 9.81 -8.60 7.93
CA GLY A 218 11.21 -9.00 7.84
C GLY A 218 11.42 -10.18 6.90
N PRO A 219 12.68 -10.62 6.75
CA PRO A 219 13.00 -11.70 5.84
C PRO A 219 12.18 -12.96 6.11
N ASN A 220 11.75 -13.61 5.02
CA ASN A 220 11.03 -14.88 5.04
C ASN A 220 9.67 -14.83 5.77
N ARG A 221 9.05 -13.64 5.81
CA ARG A 221 7.72 -13.46 6.39
C ARG A 221 6.83 -12.65 5.45
N LEU A 222 5.60 -13.15 5.23
CA LEU A 222 4.57 -12.46 4.46
C LEU A 222 3.25 -12.56 5.19
N ASP A 223 2.50 -11.47 5.22
CA ASP A 223 1.14 -11.43 5.75
C ASP A 223 0.23 -10.81 4.70
N VAL A 224 -0.85 -11.51 4.37
CA VAL A 224 -1.81 -11.10 3.34
C VAL A 224 -3.18 -10.94 3.98
N PHE A 225 -3.84 -9.85 3.67
CA PHE A 225 -5.16 -9.51 4.19
C PHE A 225 -6.10 -9.18 3.05
N ALA A 226 -7.37 -9.57 3.20
CA ALA A 226 -8.41 -9.24 2.25
C ALA A 226 -9.79 -9.27 2.93
N LYS A 227 -10.77 -8.65 2.29
CA LYS A 227 -12.16 -8.72 2.71
C LYS A 227 -12.79 -9.99 2.13
N GLY A 228 -13.46 -10.77 2.98
CA GLY A 228 -14.18 -11.97 2.56
C GLY A 228 -15.65 -11.68 2.21
N THR A 229 -16.37 -12.72 1.80
CA THR A 229 -17.78 -12.63 1.42
C THR A 229 -18.70 -12.30 2.61
N ASP A 230 -18.22 -12.52 3.83
CA ASP A 230 -18.92 -12.15 5.08
C ASP A 230 -18.64 -10.71 5.51
N SER A 231 -17.93 -9.94 4.67
CA SER A 231 -17.46 -8.57 4.95
C SER A 231 -16.45 -8.49 6.08
N ALA A 232 -15.97 -9.61 6.61
CA ALA A 232 -14.91 -9.62 7.62
C ALA A 232 -13.54 -9.49 6.99
N LEU A 233 -12.58 -9.11 7.83
CA LEU A 233 -11.16 -9.14 7.49
C LEU A 233 -10.65 -10.57 7.61
N TRP A 234 -9.98 -11.05 6.56
CA TRP A 234 -9.36 -12.38 6.53
C TRP A 234 -7.86 -12.25 6.34
N HIS A 235 -7.11 -13.20 6.94
CA HIS A 235 -5.64 -13.17 7.03
C HIS A 235 -5.06 -14.55 6.71
N ARG A 236 -4.00 -14.55 5.91
CA ARG A 236 -3.18 -15.73 5.62
C ARG A 236 -1.71 -15.29 5.64
N TRP A 237 -0.80 -16.19 6.05
CA TRP A 237 0.60 -15.79 6.18
C TRP A 237 1.56 -16.92 5.84
N TRP A 238 2.71 -16.51 5.35
CA TRP A 238 3.89 -17.34 5.18
C TRP A 238 4.74 -17.22 6.45
N ASP A 239 5.00 -18.35 7.12
CA ASP A 239 5.69 -18.36 8.41
C ASP A 239 7.20 -18.61 8.30
N GLY A 240 7.72 -18.67 7.09
CA GLY A 240 9.11 -18.98 6.82
C GLY A 240 9.33 -20.42 6.32
N GLY A 241 8.34 -21.28 6.48
CA GLY A 241 8.40 -22.66 6.04
C GLY A 241 7.18 -23.11 5.24
N SER A 242 6.03 -22.52 5.52
CA SER A 242 4.77 -22.88 4.84
C SER A 242 3.76 -21.76 4.93
N TRP A 243 2.77 -21.81 4.04
CA TRP A 243 1.58 -20.97 4.13
C TRP A 243 0.64 -21.53 5.19
N ARG A 244 0.23 -20.68 6.14
CA ARG A 244 -0.81 -21.01 7.10
C ARG A 244 -2.19 -20.79 6.49
N GLY A 245 -3.19 -21.49 7.01
CA GLY A 245 -4.56 -21.38 6.51
C GLY A 245 -5.19 -20.03 6.79
N TRP A 246 -6.26 -19.73 6.05
CA TRP A 246 -7.03 -18.51 6.26
C TRP A 246 -7.65 -18.48 7.66
N GLU A 247 -7.51 -17.34 8.33
CA GLU A 247 -8.20 -17.05 9.58
C GLU A 247 -9.04 -15.78 9.46
N SER A 248 -10.22 -15.78 10.08
CA SER A 248 -11.03 -14.56 10.16
C SER A 248 -10.57 -13.70 11.32
N LEU A 249 -10.34 -12.44 11.05
CA LEU A 249 -10.07 -11.43 12.06
C LEU A 249 -11.33 -10.60 12.37
N GLY A 250 -12.46 -11.00 11.84
CA GLY A 250 -13.76 -10.41 12.16
C GLY A 250 -13.97 -9.01 11.61
N GLY A 251 -14.88 -8.30 12.26
CA GLY A 251 -15.29 -6.97 11.82
C GLY A 251 -16.26 -7.02 10.65
N VAL A 252 -16.79 -5.85 10.31
CA VAL A 252 -17.59 -5.63 9.11
C VAL A 252 -16.98 -4.41 8.42
N ILE A 253 -16.17 -4.66 7.40
CA ILE A 253 -15.43 -3.60 6.71
C ILE A 253 -16.06 -3.31 5.34
N GLN A 254 -16.07 -2.04 4.94
CA GLN A 254 -16.60 -1.61 3.64
C GLN A 254 -15.51 -1.43 2.60
N SER A 255 -14.31 -1.04 3.01
CA SER A 255 -13.17 -0.87 2.10
C SER A 255 -12.30 -2.11 2.06
N PRO A 256 -11.46 -2.27 1.03
CA PRO A 256 -10.32 -3.16 1.13
C PRO A 256 -9.48 -2.81 2.36
N PRO A 257 -8.85 -3.79 3.02
CA PRO A 257 -7.91 -3.50 4.10
C PRO A 257 -6.61 -2.94 3.57
N THR A 258 -5.93 -2.18 4.40
CA THR A 258 -4.56 -1.73 4.19
C THR A 258 -3.71 -2.12 5.40
N ALA A 259 -2.41 -2.28 5.20
CA ALA A 259 -1.54 -2.79 6.26
C ALA A 259 -0.18 -2.13 6.22
N VAL A 260 0.44 -2.05 7.41
CA VAL A 260 1.80 -1.56 7.59
C VAL A 260 2.45 -2.32 8.75
N SER A 261 3.77 -2.42 8.71
CA SER A 261 4.57 -2.91 9.82
C SER A 261 5.66 -1.89 10.13
N TRP A 262 5.80 -1.50 11.39
CA TRP A 262 6.87 -0.59 11.80
C TRP A 262 8.04 -1.31 12.49
N SER A 263 7.95 -2.63 12.62
CA SER A 263 9.03 -3.43 13.20
C SER A 263 8.73 -4.91 13.03
N ALA A 264 9.74 -5.75 13.24
CA ALA A 264 9.56 -7.21 13.28
C ALA A 264 8.47 -7.58 14.29
N ASN A 265 7.65 -8.57 13.92
CA ASN A 265 6.59 -9.12 14.75
C ASN A 265 5.50 -8.09 15.13
N ARG A 266 5.32 -7.05 14.29
CA ARG A 266 4.27 -6.05 14.45
C ARG A 266 3.50 -5.86 13.14
N LEU A 267 2.17 -5.89 13.22
CA LEU A 267 1.28 -5.61 12.09
C LEU A 267 0.19 -4.65 12.53
N ASP A 268 -0.13 -3.70 11.66
CA ASP A 268 -1.25 -2.78 11.87
C ASP A 268 -2.12 -2.77 10.61
N ILE A 269 -3.42 -2.99 10.77
CA ILE A 269 -4.39 -3.15 9.70
C ILE A 269 -5.47 -2.07 9.84
N PHE A 270 -5.83 -1.46 8.73
CA PHE A 270 -6.80 -0.38 8.68
C PHE A 270 -7.85 -0.67 7.61
N ALA A 271 -9.08 -0.25 7.88
CA ALA A 271 -10.17 -0.32 6.92
C ALA A 271 -11.25 0.72 7.28
N VAL A 272 -12.11 1.02 6.32
CA VAL A 272 -13.30 1.83 6.57
C VAL A 272 -14.42 0.91 7.04
N GLY A 273 -15.06 1.26 8.15
CA GLY A 273 -16.21 0.53 8.68
C GLY A 273 -17.53 0.98 8.08
N THR A 274 -18.63 0.37 8.53
CA THR A 274 -19.98 0.70 8.07
C THR A 274 -20.42 2.10 8.47
N ASP A 275 -19.76 2.69 9.44
CA ASP A 275 -19.96 4.07 9.91
C ASP A 275 -19.10 5.09 9.15
N SER A 276 -18.39 4.65 8.12
CA SER A 276 -17.43 5.44 7.35
C SER A 276 -16.21 5.90 8.14
N ALA A 277 -16.05 5.46 9.38
CA ALA A 277 -14.87 5.77 10.18
C ALA A 277 -13.69 4.87 9.79
N CYS A 278 -12.51 5.31 10.18
CA CYS A 278 -11.30 4.50 10.09
C CYS A 278 -11.27 3.52 11.27
N TRP A 279 -11.12 2.24 10.97
CA TRP A 279 -11.01 1.19 11.99
C TRP A 279 -9.63 0.55 11.92
N HIS A 280 -9.12 0.14 13.08
CA HIS A 280 -7.76 -0.34 13.28
C HIS A 280 -7.74 -1.63 14.10
N ARG A 281 -6.92 -2.57 13.66
CA ARG A 281 -6.62 -3.82 14.37
C ARG A 281 -5.13 -4.09 14.24
N TRP A 282 -4.52 -4.74 15.25
CA TRP A 282 -3.07 -4.92 15.25
C TRP A 282 -2.65 -6.24 15.88
N TRP A 283 -1.51 -6.72 15.43
CA TRP A 283 -0.76 -7.82 16.04
C TRP A 283 0.37 -7.23 16.87
N ASP A 284 0.42 -7.57 18.17
CA ASP A 284 1.39 -6.97 19.10
C ASP A 284 2.66 -7.80 19.28
N GLY A 285 2.79 -8.91 18.55
CA GLY A 285 3.88 -9.85 18.66
C GLY A 285 3.50 -11.16 19.35
N SER A 286 2.34 -11.20 20.02
CA SER A 286 1.84 -12.39 20.69
C SER A 286 0.36 -12.64 20.43
N ARG A 287 -0.42 -11.61 20.17
CA ARG A 287 -1.86 -11.73 19.95
C ARG A 287 -2.41 -10.55 19.13
N TRP A 288 -3.59 -10.78 18.55
CA TRP A 288 -4.35 -9.73 17.90
C TRP A 288 -5.10 -8.89 18.95
N GLY A 289 -4.97 -7.57 18.89
CA GLY A 289 -5.84 -6.65 19.58
C GLY A 289 -7.23 -6.66 18.95
N GLY A 290 -8.22 -6.14 19.69
CA GLY A 290 -9.56 -5.98 19.14
C GLY A 290 -9.65 -4.81 18.17
N TRP A 291 -10.74 -4.77 17.39
CA TRP A 291 -11.00 -3.62 16.54
C TRP A 291 -11.24 -2.36 17.38
N GLU A 292 -10.60 -1.26 16.97
CA GLU A 292 -10.86 0.07 17.55
C GLU A 292 -11.18 1.06 16.45
N SER A 293 -12.10 1.99 16.73
CA SER A 293 -12.40 3.08 15.82
C SER A 293 -11.41 4.22 16.04
N LEU A 294 -10.82 4.70 14.96
CA LEU A 294 -10.00 5.92 14.97
C LEU A 294 -10.85 7.15 14.63
N GLY A 295 -12.12 6.96 14.34
CA GLY A 295 -13.04 8.05 14.00
C GLY A 295 -12.90 8.57 12.60
N SER A 296 -13.29 9.82 12.41
CA SER A 296 -13.38 10.51 11.12
C SER A 296 -14.50 9.96 10.23
N VAL A 297 -14.71 10.59 9.09
CA VAL A 297 -15.61 10.14 8.02
C VAL A 297 -14.82 10.15 6.73
N LEU A 298 -14.48 8.97 6.23
CA LEU A 298 -13.57 8.79 5.12
C LEU A 298 -14.33 8.46 3.84
N GLU A 299 -13.91 9.03 2.72
CA GLU A 299 -14.41 8.70 1.39
C GLU A 299 -13.47 7.79 0.61
N SER A 300 -12.27 7.54 1.13
CA SER A 300 -11.33 6.57 0.56
C SER A 300 -10.84 5.62 1.62
N LEU A 301 -10.23 4.52 1.16
CA LEU A 301 -9.51 3.64 2.07
C LEU A 301 -8.38 4.42 2.76
N PRO A 302 -8.09 4.11 4.02
CA PRO A 302 -6.96 4.70 4.73
C PRO A 302 -5.64 4.12 4.21
N VAL A 303 -4.63 4.97 4.06
CA VAL A 303 -3.31 4.57 3.55
C VAL A 303 -2.28 4.79 4.64
N PRO A 304 -1.77 3.71 5.26
CA PRO A 304 -0.76 3.83 6.29
C PRO A 304 0.65 3.85 5.73
N VAL A 305 1.53 4.53 6.42
CA VAL A 305 2.97 4.52 6.15
C VAL A 305 3.71 4.66 7.49
N SER A 306 4.90 4.11 7.57
CA SER A 306 5.76 4.24 8.75
C SER A 306 7.16 4.67 8.33
N TRP A 307 7.73 5.62 9.06
CA TRP A 307 9.14 5.96 8.86
C TRP A 307 10.06 5.29 9.88
N GLY A 308 9.52 4.50 10.80
CA GLY A 308 10.34 3.83 11.79
C GLY A 308 9.52 3.24 12.93
N PRO A 309 10.20 2.63 13.91
CA PRO A 309 9.54 1.96 15.01
C PRO A 309 8.59 2.87 15.78
N ASN A 310 7.45 2.32 16.15
CA ASN A 310 6.39 2.98 16.91
C ASN A 310 5.86 4.25 16.24
N ARG A 311 5.90 4.32 14.91
CA ARG A 311 5.33 5.43 14.15
C ARG A 311 4.47 4.93 13.00
N ILE A 312 3.25 5.43 12.94
CA ILE A 312 2.35 5.22 11.80
C ILE A 312 1.70 6.55 11.49
N ASP A 313 1.65 6.86 10.21
CA ASP A 313 0.88 7.98 9.68
C ASP A 313 -0.16 7.43 8.71
N ILE A 314 -1.41 7.90 8.83
CA ILE A 314 -2.52 7.44 8.01
C ILE A 314 -3.05 8.63 7.22
N PHE A 315 -3.27 8.41 5.92
CA PHE A 315 -3.81 9.43 5.03
C PHE A 315 -5.07 8.90 4.35
N ALA A 316 -6.06 9.75 4.17
CA ALA A 316 -7.31 9.40 3.49
C ALA A 316 -7.96 10.63 2.88
N LEU A 317 -8.87 10.38 1.93
CA LEU A 317 -9.72 11.41 1.35
C LEU A 317 -10.92 11.64 2.28
N GLY A 318 -11.14 12.89 2.67
CA GLY A 318 -12.32 13.27 3.44
C GLY A 318 -13.49 13.70 2.57
N THR A 319 -14.64 13.92 3.19
CA THR A 319 -15.87 14.36 2.52
C THR A 319 -15.78 15.75 1.90
N ASP A 320 -14.80 16.52 2.33
CA ASP A 320 -14.50 17.87 1.81
C ASP A 320 -13.50 17.85 0.64
N HIS A 321 -13.15 16.65 0.14
CA HIS A 321 -12.15 16.42 -0.91
C HIS A 321 -10.72 16.78 -0.51
N ALA A 322 -10.48 17.06 0.76
CA ALA A 322 -9.14 17.29 1.28
C ALA A 322 -8.49 15.97 1.71
N VAL A 323 -7.16 15.99 1.84
CA VAL A 323 -6.43 14.90 2.50
C VAL A 323 -6.50 15.09 4.00
N TRP A 324 -6.86 14.03 4.72
CA TRP A 324 -6.89 13.98 6.18
C TRP A 324 -5.80 13.05 6.69
N HIS A 325 -5.26 13.38 7.84
CA HIS A 325 -4.07 12.74 8.42
C HIS A 325 -4.27 12.43 9.90
N ASN A 326 -3.91 11.20 10.30
CA ASN A 326 -3.86 10.75 11.70
C ASN A 326 -2.46 10.22 11.99
N TRP A 327 -2.00 10.38 13.24
CA TRP A 327 -0.68 9.89 13.66
C TRP A 327 -0.58 9.63 15.16
#